data_293c22874c8fe9ac9cab0c267f3439f2
#
_entry.id   293c22874c8fe9ac9cab0c267f3439f2
#
_cell.length_a   1.000
_cell.length_b   1.000
_cell.length_c   1.000
_cell.angle_alpha   90.00
_cell.angle_beta   90.00
_cell.angle_gamma   90.00
#
_symmetry.space_group_name_H-M   'P 1'
#
loop_
_entity.id
_entity.type
_entity.pdbx_description
1 polymer ?
#
loop_
_entity_poly.entity_id
_entity_poly.type
_entity_poly.pdbx_seq_one_letter_code
_entity_poly.pdbx_strand_id
1 'polypeptide(L)'
;MSTGTLNISEIFHSIQGESSFAGWPCAFIRLAGCGHGCLGCDTAYAESDAATLDIEEIIRQASAFQAPFVEVTGGEPLLQPAVYPLMERLCDLGHTVLLETGGFLSVAEIDPRVHKIIDIKAPSSGVCDKNNPENIQLALEAEPAYRKKFEFKMVLGCRSDYEWAKSLLFEHRLIDSFTIMMGIMFGKLEPQELAGWILSDRLNVRMQLQLHKYIWPPDMRGV
;
A
#
# COMPACT_ATOMS: atom_id res chain seq x y z
N MET A 1 25.11 -10.70 -8.10
CA MET A 1 23.80 -11.31 -8.32
C MET A 1 23.16 -11.45 -6.96
N SER A 2 22.05 -10.79 -6.70
CA SER A 2 21.32 -10.90 -5.41
C SER A 2 20.68 -12.30 -5.37
N THR A 3 21.20 -13.16 -4.52
CA THR A 3 20.69 -14.53 -4.33
C THR A 3 19.70 -14.53 -3.16
N GLY A 4 18.46 -14.18 -3.43
CA GLY A 4 17.40 -14.25 -2.45
C GLY A 4 16.17 -14.92 -3.04
N THR A 5 15.41 -15.61 -2.20
CA THR A 5 14.10 -16.16 -2.55
C THR A 5 13.02 -15.46 -1.74
N LEU A 6 11.83 -15.38 -2.32
CA LEU A 6 10.64 -14.80 -1.70
C LEU A 6 9.47 -15.78 -1.82
N ASN A 7 8.64 -15.78 -0.80
CA ASN A 7 7.38 -16.50 -0.83
C ASN A 7 6.33 -15.60 -1.48
N ILE A 8 5.90 -15.98 -2.66
CA ILE A 8 4.99 -15.23 -3.52
C ILE A 8 3.62 -15.90 -3.49
N SER A 9 2.58 -15.12 -3.18
CA SER A 9 1.20 -15.59 -3.29
C SER A 9 0.73 -15.55 -4.74
N GLU A 10 0.97 -14.44 -5.45
CA GLU A 10 0.59 -14.30 -6.84
C GLU A 10 1.42 -13.22 -7.56
N ILE A 11 1.60 -13.37 -8.88
CA ILE A 11 2.14 -12.34 -9.78
C ILE A 11 1.12 -12.18 -10.90
N PHE A 12 0.54 -10.97 -11.06
CA PHE A 12 -0.55 -10.75 -12.00
C PHE A 12 -0.51 -9.34 -12.61
N HIS A 13 -1.28 -9.13 -13.68
CA HIS A 13 -1.42 -7.85 -14.36
C HIS A 13 -2.86 -7.36 -14.25
N SER A 14 -3.03 -6.18 -13.70
CA SER A 14 -4.36 -5.59 -13.47
C SER A 14 -4.31 -4.06 -13.52
N ILE A 15 -5.43 -3.45 -13.16
CA ILE A 15 -5.53 -2.00 -12.96
C ILE A 15 -5.20 -1.70 -11.49
N GLN A 16 -4.26 -0.76 -11.25
CA GLN A 16 -4.02 -0.25 -9.91
C GLN A 16 -5.31 0.37 -9.36
N GLY A 17 -5.85 -0.22 -8.30
CA GLY A 17 -7.14 0.15 -7.73
C GLY A 17 -7.08 1.31 -6.74
N GLU A 18 -5.88 1.65 -6.27
CA GLU A 18 -5.65 2.54 -5.14
C GLU A 18 -4.45 3.48 -5.41
N SER A 19 -4.03 4.28 -4.42
CA SER A 19 -2.90 5.21 -4.50
C SER A 19 -3.08 6.35 -5.51
N SER A 20 -2.07 7.19 -5.69
CA SER A 20 -2.08 8.21 -6.75
C SER A 20 -1.95 7.63 -8.16
N PHE A 21 -1.71 6.32 -8.25
CA PHE A 21 -1.59 5.56 -9.49
C PHE A 21 -2.88 4.84 -9.89
N ALA A 22 -3.98 5.03 -9.15
CA ALA A 22 -5.28 4.42 -9.45
C ALA A 22 -5.71 4.65 -10.91
N GLY A 23 -6.17 3.58 -11.56
CA GLY A 23 -6.61 3.59 -12.95
C GLY A 23 -5.53 3.20 -13.97
N TRP A 24 -4.27 3.08 -13.57
CA TRP A 24 -3.20 2.66 -14.47
C TRP A 24 -3.02 1.15 -14.53
N PRO A 25 -2.64 0.57 -15.69
CA PRO A 25 -2.16 -0.82 -15.75
C PRO A 25 -0.93 -1.00 -14.86
N CYS A 26 -0.90 -2.08 -14.08
CA CYS A 26 0.16 -2.38 -13.12
C CYS A 26 0.44 -3.88 -13.07
N ALA A 27 1.72 -4.24 -13.00
CA ALA A 27 2.15 -5.59 -12.67
C ALA A 27 2.27 -5.71 -11.15
N PHE A 28 1.54 -6.63 -10.55
CA PHE A 28 1.53 -6.84 -9.11
C PHE A 28 2.39 -8.04 -8.73
N ILE A 29 3.22 -7.87 -7.71
CA ILE A 29 3.98 -8.92 -7.03
C ILE A 29 3.43 -8.98 -5.61
N ARG A 30 2.54 -9.94 -5.33
CA ARG A 30 1.94 -10.13 -4.02
C ARG A 30 2.71 -11.17 -3.22
N LEU A 31 3.38 -10.73 -2.17
CA LEU A 31 4.09 -11.59 -1.24
C LEU A 31 3.12 -12.30 -0.30
N ALA A 32 3.50 -13.51 0.11
CA ALA A 32 2.77 -14.28 1.10
C ALA A 32 3.24 -13.97 2.52
N GLY A 33 2.33 -14.13 3.49
CA GLY A 33 2.60 -13.95 4.91
C GLY A 33 2.38 -12.51 5.39
N CYS A 34 1.70 -12.38 6.53
CA CYS A 34 1.42 -11.09 7.18
C CYS A 34 1.46 -11.20 8.71
N GLY A 35 0.66 -12.09 9.30
CA GLY A 35 0.58 -12.31 10.75
C GLY A 35 -0.01 -11.14 11.55
N HIS A 36 -0.53 -10.08 10.91
CA HIS A 36 -1.07 -8.91 11.62
C HIS A 36 -2.52 -9.09 12.06
N GLY A 37 -3.34 -9.78 11.26
CA GLY A 37 -4.72 -10.11 11.62
C GLY A 37 -5.68 -8.93 11.59
N CYS A 38 -5.55 -8.01 10.61
CA CYS A 38 -6.44 -6.87 10.46
C CYS A 38 -7.88 -7.30 10.24
N LEU A 39 -8.82 -6.67 10.94
CA LEU A 39 -10.24 -6.85 10.68
C LEU A 39 -10.60 -6.26 9.31
N GLY A 40 -11.33 -7.04 8.51
CA GLY A 40 -11.73 -6.62 7.16
C GLY A 40 -10.59 -6.66 6.13
N CYS A 41 -9.53 -7.44 6.38
CA CYS A 41 -8.47 -7.70 5.40
C CYS A 41 -9.07 -8.41 4.17
N ASP A 42 -8.89 -7.86 2.99
CA ASP A 42 -9.37 -8.40 1.73
C ASP A 42 -8.39 -9.38 1.07
N THR A 43 -7.16 -9.44 1.58
CA THR A 43 -6.08 -10.31 1.08
C THR A 43 -5.65 -11.37 2.09
N ALA A 44 -6.52 -11.76 3.02
CA ALA A 44 -6.21 -12.76 4.04
C ALA A 44 -5.75 -14.11 3.46
N TYR A 45 -6.13 -14.44 2.23
CA TYR A 45 -5.67 -15.63 1.53
C TYR A 45 -4.16 -15.64 1.26
N ALA A 46 -3.53 -14.47 1.15
CA ALA A 46 -2.09 -14.34 0.92
C ALA A 46 -1.25 -14.76 2.15
N GLU A 47 -1.88 -15.10 3.27
CA GLU A 47 -1.17 -15.57 4.47
C GLU A 47 -0.56 -16.96 4.28
N SER A 48 -1.21 -17.85 3.52
CA SER A 48 -0.83 -19.26 3.41
C SER A 48 -0.49 -19.72 2.00
N ASP A 49 -1.05 -19.12 0.98
CA ASP A 49 -0.85 -19.53 -0.41
C ASP A 49 0.49 -18.97 -0.92
N ALA A 50 1.52 -19.82 -1.01
CA ALA A 50 2.84 -19.37 -1.42
C ALA A 50 3.59 -20.35 -2.30
N ALA A 51 4.25 -19.79 -3.32
CA ALA A 51 5.33 -20.44 -4.06
C ALA A 51 6.65 -19.72 -3.77
N THR A 52 7.71 -20.45 -3.47
CA THR A 52 9.03 -19.86 -3.29
C THR A 52 9.68 -19.64 -4.66
N LEU A 53 9.96 -18.37 -4.98
CA LEU A 53 10.61 -17.98 -6.24
C LEU A 53 11.90 -17.22 -5.96
N ASP A 54 12.88 -17.32 -6.85
CA ASP A 54 14.05 -16.45 -6.80
C ASP A 54 13.75 -15.07 -7.42
N ILE A 55 14.56 -14.08 -7.05
CA ILE A 55 14.35 -12.68 -7.45
C ILE A 55 14.33 -12.52 -8.98
N GLU A 56 15.20 -13.20 -9.71
CA GLU A 56 15.28 -13.06 -11.18
C GLU A 56 14.04 -13.66 -11.87
N GLU A 57 13.49 -14.74 -11.33
CA GLU A 57 12.24 -15.33 -11.83
C GLU A 57 11.05 -14.40 -11.57
N ILE A 58 10.97 -13.78 -10.38
CA ILE A 58 9.95 -12.80 -10.05
C ILE A 58 10.02 -11.60 -11.01
N ILE A 59 11.21 -11.05 -11.22
CA ILE A 59 11.43 -9.93 -12.14
C ILE A 59 11.04 -10.33 -13.57
N ARG A 60 11.43 -11.52 -14.01
CA ARG A 60 11.08 -12.02 -15.35
C ARG A 60 9.58 -12.09 -15.57
N GLN A 61 8.83 -12.61 -14.59
CA GLN A 61 7.37 -12.71 -14.67
C GLN A 61 6.72 -11.33 -14.68
N ALA A 62 7.09 -10.46 -13.76
CA ALA A 62 6.50 -9.11 -13.66
C ALA A 62 6.80 -8.27 -14.91
N SER A 63 8.05 -8.33 -15.41
CA SER A 63 8.47 -7.58 -16.61
C SER A 63 7.80 -8.06 -17.90
N ALA A 64 7.38 -9.32 -17.95
CA ALA A 64 6.70 -9.87 -19.12
C ALA A 64 5.35 -9.18 -19.42
N PHE A 65 4.73 -8.56 -18.42
CA PHE A 65 3.48 -7.80 -18.60
C PHE A 65 3.70 -6.46 -19.30
N GLN A 66 4.92 -5.93 -19.35
CA GLN A 66 5.24 -4.63 -19.96
C GLN A 66 4.39 -3.49 -19.41
N ALA A 67 3.98 -3.61 -18.14
CA ALA A 67 3.19 -2.59 -17.46
C ALA A 67 4.06 -1.35 -17.12
N PRO A 68 3.48 -0.13 -17.10
CA PRO A 68 4.21 1.09 -16.75
C PRO A 68 4.67 1.10 -15.29
N PHE A 69 4.03 0.32 -14.43
CA PHE A 69 4.31 0.23 -13.00
C PHE A 69 4.45 -1.22 -12.56
N VAL A 70 5.31 -1.44 -11.57
CA VAL A 70 5.41 -2.70 -10.83
C VAL A 70 5.11 -2.41 -9.37
N GLU A 71 4.09 -3.03 -8.81
CA GLU A 71 3.77 -2.89 -7.39
C GLU A 71 4.16 -4.13 -6.61
N VAL A 72 4.92 -3.91 -5.56
CA VAL A 72 5.23 -4.89 -4.53
C VAL A 72 4.25 -4.69 -3.38
N THR A 73 3.46 -5.70 -3.11
CA THR A 73 2.41 -5.70 -2.07
C THR A 73 2.33 -7.08 -1.43
N GLY A 74 1.25 -7.41 -0.76
CA GLY A 74 1.03 -8.78 -0.29
C GLY A 74 0.20 -8.85 0.96
N GLY A 75 0.61 -9.74 1.86
CA GLY A 75 0.31 -9.65 3.26
C GLY A 75 1.05 -8.46 3.87
N GLU A 76 2.30 -8.67 4.32
CA GLU A 76 3.22 -7.56 4.64
C GLU A 76 4.56 -7.82 3.95
N PRO A 77 4.87 -7.06 2.87
CA PRO A 77 6.07 -7.35 2.07
C PRO A 77 7.36 -7.20 2.84
N LEU A 78 7.44 -6.27 3.79
CA LEU A 78 8.66 -5.97 4.53
C LEU A 78 9.06 -7.05 5.55
N LEU A 79 8.20 -8.06 5.78
CA LEU A 79 8.56 -9.24 6.60
C LEU A 79 9.60 -10.14 5.93
N GLN A 80 9.74 -10.05 4.61
CA GLN A 80 10.69 -10.88 3.86
C GLN A 80 11.91 -10.06 3.45
N PRO A 81 13.09 -10.21 4.07
CA PRO A 81 14.25 -9.36 3.81
C PRO A 81 14.72 -9.31 2.35
N ALA A 82 14.45 -10.36 1.57
CA ALA A 82 14.78 -10.36 0.16
C ALA A 82 13.91 -9.42 -0.70
N VAL A 83 12.88 -8.77 -0.10
CA VAL A 83 12.07 -7.75 -0.80
C VAL A 83 12.85 -6.48 -1.10
N TYR A 84 13.79 -6.10 -0.21
CA TYR A 84 14.61 -4.90 -0.40
C TYR A 84 15.47 -5.00 -1.68
N PRO A 85 16.31 -6.04 -1.87
CA PRO A 85 17.06 -6.19 -3.11
C PRO A 85 16.16 -6.47 -4.34
N LEU A 86 14.95 -7.04 -4.19
CA LEU A 86 14.00 -7.15 -5.29
C LEU A 86 13.58 -5.74 -5.79
N MET A 87 13.18 -4.85 -4.89
CA MET A 87 12.75 -3.49 -5.25
C MET A 87 13.90 -2.67 -5.84
N GLU A 88 15.10 -2.75 -5.25
CA GLU A 88 16.30 -2.11 -5.78
C GLU A 88 16.58 -2.59 -7.21
N ARG A 89 16.56 -3.90 -7.43
CA ARG A 89 16.82 -4.50 -8.73
C ARG A 89 15.80 -4.10 -9.79
N LEU A 90 14.51 -4.02 -9.43
CA LEU A 90 13.47 -3.52 -10.32
C LEU A 90 13.71 -2.04 -10.71
N CYS A 91 14.10 -1.19 -9.74
CA CYS A 91 14.48 0.19 -10.01
C CYS A 91 15.71 0.29 -10.94
N ASP A 92 16.72 -0.56 -10.76
CA ASP A 92 17.93 -0.61 -11.61
C ASP A 92 17.60 -0.99 -13.05
N LEU A 93 16.58 -1.79 -13.26
CA LEU A 93 16.08 -2.18 -14.58
C LEU A 93 15.19 -1.09 -15.22
N GLY A 94 14.97 0.03 -14.51
CA GLY A 94 14.22 1.16 -15.02
C GLY A 94 12.71 1.09 -14.77
N HIS A 95 12.22 0.14 -13.97
CA HIS A 95 10.82 0.10 -13.59
C HIS A 95 10.47 1.23 -12.60
N THR A 96 9.28 1.77 -12.74
CA THR A 96 8.69 2.57 -11.67
C THR A 96 8.06 1.63 -10.65
N VAL A 97 8.69 1.54 -9.48
CA VAL A 97 8.33 0.60 -8.42
C VAL A 97 7.45 1.26 -7.38
N LEU A 98 6.33 0.63 -7.06
CA LEU A 98 5.41 0.98 -5.99
C LEU A 98 5.55 -0.07 -4.89
N LEU A 99 5.47 0.36 -3.64
CA LEU A 99 5.35 -0.51 -2.48
C LEU A 99 4.11 -0.15 -1.72
N GLU A 100 3.22 -1.09 -1.51
CA GLU A 100 2.12 -0.97 -0.56
C GLU A 100 2.43 -1.81 0.69
N THR A 101 2.51 -1.15 1.85
CA THR A 101 2.80 -1.75 3.15
C THR A 101 1.76 -1.36 4.19
N GLY A 102 1.48 -2.25 5.13
CA GLY A 102 0.61 -1.98 6.28
C GLY A 102 1.17 -0.96 7.28
N GLY A 103 2.40 -0.46 7.06
CA GLY A 103 3.01 0.57 7.91
C GLY A 103 3.46 0.10 9.28
N PHE A 104 3.55 -1.21 9.53
CA PHE A 104 3.96 -1.79 10.80
C PHE A 104 5.49 -1.85 10.98
N LEU A 105 6.21 -2.02 9.87
CA LEU A 105 7.67 -2.10 9.83
C LEU A 105 8.27 -0.78 9.34
N SER A 106 9.53 -0.53 9.71
CA SER A 106 10.25 0.66 9.25
C SER A 106 10.51 0.61 7.74
N VAL A 107 10.29 1.75 7.08
CA VAL A 107 10.58 1.93 5.65
C VAL A 107 11.97 2.51 5.39
N ALA A 108 12.82 2.61 6.41
CA ALA A 108 14.12 3.28 6.34
C ALA A 108 15.09 2.66 5.33
N GLU A 109 15.07 1.32 5.19
CA GLU A 109 15.99 0.59 4.30
C GLU A 109 15.50 0.46 2.86
N ILE A 110 14.33 1.02 2.54
CA ILE A 110 13.76 0.95 1.19
C ILE A 110 14.49 1.94 0.27
N ASP A 111 14.87 1.46 -0.92
CA ASP A 111 15.46 2.31 -1.96
C ASP A 111 14.63 3.60 -2.14
N PRO A 112 15.26 4.79 -2.10
CA PRO A 112 14.54 6.05 -2.16
C PRO A 112 13.76 6.26 -3.48
N ARG A 113 14.10 5.54 -4.53
CA ARG A 113 13.40 5.57 -5.83
C ARG A 113 12.00 4.94 -5.77
N VAL A 114 11.75 4.04 -4.83
CA VAL A 114 10.46 3.35 -4.65
C VAL A 114 9.39 4.32 -4.14
N HIS A 115 8.20 4.29 -4.73
CA HIS A 115 7.01 4.97 -4.20
C HIS A 115 6.43 4.14 -3.05
N LYS A 116 6.34 4.74 -1.88
CA LYS A 116 5.90 4.11 -0.64
C LYS A 116 4.46 4.54 -0.32
N ILE A 117 3.52 3.63 -0.48
CA ILE A 117 2.13 3.79 -0.08
C ILE A 117 2.01 3.13 1.30
N ILE A 118 1.96 3.96 2.35
CA ILE A 118 1.94 3.51 3.74
C ILE A 118 0.51 3.55 4.25
N ASP A 119 -0.08 2.39 4.50
CA ASP A 119 -1.45 2.27 5.01
C ASP A 119 -1.44 2.38 6.54
N ILE A 120 -1.76 3.57 7.05
CA ILE A 120 -1.90 3.82 8.49
C ILE A 120 -3.24 3.22 8.95
N LYS A 121 -3.16 2.18 9.76
CA LYS A 121 -4.33 1.41 10.19
C LYS A 121 -5.18 2.17 11.20
N ALA A 122 -6.44 2.40 10.83
CA ALA A 122 -7.43 3.06 11.68
C ALA A 122 -7.89 2.13 12.84
N PRO A 123 -8.48 2.68 13.91
CA PRO A 123 -8.90 1.90 15.09
C PRO A 123 -9.80 0.70 14.76
N SER A 124 -10.75 0.84 13.83
CA SER A 124 -11.65 -0.26 13.46
C SER A 124 -10.96 -1.42 12.73
N SER A 125 -9.70 -1.28 12.31
CA SER A 125 -8.87 -2.37 11.80
C SER A 125 -8.50 -3.40 12.88
N GLY A 126 -8.59 -3.02 14.17
CA GLY A 126 -8.19 -3.85 15.31
C GLY A 126 -6.67 -3.95 15.53
N VAL A 127 -5.87 -3.25 14.73
CA VAL A 127 -4.38 -3.28 14.79
C VAL A 127 -3.74 -1.88 14.73
N CYS A 128 -4.50 -0.86 15.07
CA CYS A 128 -4.06 0.54 15.06
C CYS A 128 -2.83 0.77 15.96
N ASP A 129 -2.72 0.04 17.06
CA ASP A 129 -1.61 0.07 18.01
C ASP A 129 -0.29 -0.48 17.45
N LYS A 130 -0.35 -1.17 16.31
CA LYS A 130 0.83 -1.70 15.61
C LYS A 130 1.43 -0.72 14.60
N ASN A 131 0.77 0.40 14.29
CA ASN A 131 1.34 1.40 13.39
C ASN A 131 2.72 1.85 13.88
N ASN A 132 3.70 1.90 12.96
CA ASN A 132 5.03 2.41 13.28
C ASN A 132 5.11 3.93 13.02
N PRO A 133 5.15 4.78 14.08
CA PRO A 133 5.19 6.23 13.92
C PRO A 133 6.51 6.72 13.30
N GLU A 134 7.58 5.93 13.33
CA GLU A 134 8.85 6.24 12.68
C GLU A 134 8.66 6.50 11.16
N ASN A 135 7.73 5.81 10.52
CA ASN A 135 7.48 5.98 9.09
C ASN A 135 7.01 7.39 8.73
N ILE A 136 6.26 8.04 9.62
CA ILE A 136 5.87 9.46 9.47
C ILE A 136 7.11 10.35 9.58
N GLN A 137 7.95 10.10 10.57
CA GLN A 137 9.17 10.87 10.78
C GLN A 137 10.14 10.73 9.60
N LEU A 138 10.37 9.52 9.11
CA LEU A 138 11.18 9.24 7.92
C LEU A 138 10.68 10.01 6.69
N ALA A 139 9.37 10.06 6.49
CA ALA A 139 8.78 10.81 5.39
C ALA A 139 9.01 12.32 5.54
N LEU A 140 8.84 12.88 6.74
CA LEU A 140 9.03 14.30 7.02
C LEU A 140 10.51 14.73 6.87
N GLU A 141 11.43 13.86 7.22
CA GLU A 141 12.88 14.08 7.14
C GLU A 141 13.47 13.77 5.74
N ALA A 142 12.71 13.10 4.89
CA ALA A 142 13.16 12.75 3.55
C ALA A 142 13.58 13.99 2.74
N GLU A 143 14.62 13.85 1.94
CA GLU A 143 15.04 14.90 1.00
C GLU A 143 13.88 15.29 0.06
N PRO A 144 13.77 16.57 -0.33
CA PRO A 144 12.65 17.06 -1.14
C PRO A 144 12.40 16.25 -2.41
N ALA A 145 13.46 15.72 -3.04
CA ALA A 145 13.36 14.90 -4.25
C ALA A 145 12.63 13.56 -3.99
N TYR A 146 12.80 13.00 -2.80
CA TYR A 146 12.24 11.70 -2.40
C TYR A 146 10.97 11.82 -1.55
N ARG A 147 10.73 12.97 -0.93
CA ARG A 147 9.54 13.22 -0.10
C ARG A 147 8.25 12.96 -0.88
N LYS A 148 8.17 13.33 -2.15
CA LYS A 148 7.03 13.07 -3.02
C LYS A 148 6.82 11.58 -3.37
N LYS A 149 7.72 10.70 -2.94
CA LYS A 149 7.62 9.26 -3.07
C LYS A 149 6.92 8.60 -1.86
N PHE A 150 6.48 9.41 -0.89
CA PHE A 150 5.67 8.96 0.23
C PHE A 150 4.23 9.38 0.05
N GLU A 151 3.34 8.43 0.20
CA GLU A 151 1.89 8.61 0.26
C GLU A 151 1.35 7.90 1.50
N PHE A 152 0.36 8.50 2.15
CA PHE A 152 -0.29 7.87 3.30
C PHE A 152 -1.72 7.53 2.95
N LYS A 153 -2.11 6.29 3.25
CA LYS A 153 -3.45 5.76 3.05
C LYS A 153 -4.07 5.41 4.39
N MET A 154 -5.37 5.61 4.52
CA MET A 154 -6.17 5.22 5.68
C MET A 154 -7.49 4.63 5.18
N VAL A 155 -7.79 3.41 5.60
CA VAL A 155 -9.06 2.74 5.31
C VAL A 155 -9.96 2.83 6.54
N LEU A 156 -11.10 3.52 6.40
CA LEU A 156 -11.96 3.92 7.50
C LEU A 156 -13.23 3.07 7.52
N GLY A 157 -13.61 2.57 8.69
CA GLY A 157 -14.80 1.75 8.88
C GLY A 157 -15.99 2.52 9.47
N CYS A 158 -15.77 3.71 10.05
CA CYS A 158 -16.80 4.49 10.74
C CYS A 158 -16.39 5.95 10.96
N ARG A 159 -17.32 6.77 11.50
CA ARG A 159 -17.08 8.18 11.82
C ARG A 159 -15.94 8.36 12.82
N SER A 160 -15.80 7.52 13.83
CA SER A 160 -14.73 7.65 14.83
C SER A 160 -13.34 7.44 14.21
N ASP A 161 -13.20 6.55 13.21
CA ASP A 161 -11.96 6.40 12.46
C ASP A 161 -11.61 7.69 11.70
N TYR A 162 -12.62 8.32 11.09
CA TYR A 162 -12.42 9.59 10.37
C TYR A 162 -11.93 10.71 11.30
N GLU A 163 -12.53 10.87 12.49
CA GLU A 163 -12.09 11.87 13.44
C GLU A 163 -10.68 11.58 13.98
N TRP A 164 -10.37 10.31 14.22
CA TRP A 164 -9.04 9.88 14.61
C TRP A 164 -8.01 10.18 13.50
N ALA A 165 -8.31 9.82 12.26
CA ALA A 165 -7.44 10.08 11.12
C ALA A 165 -7.21 11.59 10.93
N LYS A 166 -8.27 12.39 11.02
CA LYS A 166 -8.19 13.85 10.95
C LYS A 166 -7.26 14.43 12.03
N SER A 167 -7.40 13.97 13.28
CA SER A 167 -6.55 14.40 14.39
C SER A 167 -5.07 14.08 14.12
N LEU A 168 -4.76 12.86 13.69
CA LEU A 168 -3.39 12.44 13.34
C LEU A 168 -2.80 13.28 12.21
N LEU A 169 -3.58 13.57 11.18
CA LEU A 169 -3.13 14.38 10.04
C LEU A 169 -2.78 15.82 10.46
N PHE A 170 -3.56 16.43 11.37
CA PHE A 170 -3.27 17.76 11.88
C PHE A 170 -2.09 17.78 12.87
N GLU A 171 -2.02 16.79 13.77
CA GLU A 171 -0.92 16.65 14.73
C GLU A 171 0.45 16.61 14.04
N HIS A 172 0.56 15.82 12.98
CA HIS A 172 1.80 15.65 12.22
C HIS A 172 1.90 16.56 10.99
N ARG A 173 0.90 17.41 10.72
CA ARG A 173 0.85 18.33 9.56
C ARG A 173 1.05 17.61 8.22
N LEU A 174 0.54 16.39 8.09
CA LEU A 174 0.77 15.54 6.92
C LEU A 174 0.10 16.08 5.65
N ILE A 175 -1.03 16.74 5.78
CA ILE A 175 -1.81 17.30 4.67
C ILE A 175 -1.01 18.35 3.88
N ASP A 176 -0.12 19.07 4.56
CA ASP A 176 0.68 20.13 3.93
C ASP A 176 1.82 19.59 3.07
N SER A 177 2.22 18.33 3.29
CA SER A 177 3.48 17.77 2.75
C SER A 177 3.30 16.54 1.87
N PHE A 178 2.20 15.82 2.02
CA PHE A 178 2.03 14.50 1.39
C PHE A 178 0.67 14.36 0.72
N THR A 179 0.60 13.42 -0.23
CA THR A 179 -0.67 12.91 -0.72
C THR A 179 -1.28 12.01 0.36
N ILE A 180 -2.45 12.41 0.85
CA ILE A 180 -3.23 11.64 1.81
C ILE A 180 -4.44 11.04 1.11
N MET A 181 -4.63 9.73 1.27
CA MET A 181 -5.79 9.02 0.74
C MET A 181 -6.64 8.49 1.87
N MET A 182 -7.93 8.81 1.81
CA MET A 182 -8.94 8.25 2.71
C MET A 182 -9.87 7.36 1.90
N GLY A 183 -9.88 6.09 2.24
CA GLY A 183 -10.77 5.09 1.66
C GLY A 183 -11.79 4.58 2.67
N ILE A 184 -12.72 3.79 2.20
CA ILE A 184 -13.71 3.12 3.04
C ILE A 184 -13.38 1.64 3.23
N MET A 185 -13.69 1.10 4.38
CA MET A 185 -13.79 -0.35 4.57
C MET A 185 -15.03 -0.84 3.84
N PHE A 186 -14.82 -1.55 2.74
CA PHE A 186 -15.88 -2.00 1.85
C PHE A 186 -16.96 -2.77 2.60
N GLY A 187 -18.23 -2.39 2.37
CA GLY A 187 -19.38 -3.00 3.05
C GLY A 187 -19.62 -2.57 4.50
N LYS A 188 -18.80 -1.66 5.06
CA LYS A 188 -18.99 -1.12 6.42
C LYS A 188 -19.27 0.38 6.47
N LEU A 189 -18.62 1.14 5.60
CA LEU A 189 -18.84 2.58 5.49
C LEU A 189 -19.29 2.90 4.06
N GLU A 190 -20.34 3.69 3.94
CA GLU A 190 -20.83 4.12 2.64
C GLU A 190 -19.94 5.23 2.07
N PRO A 191 -19.58 5.17 0.78
CA PRO A 191 -18.73 6.19 0.13
C PRO A 191 -19.30 7.60 0.27
N GLN A 192 -20.63 7.74 0.18
CA GLN A 192 -21.31 9.02 0.30
C GLN A 192 -21.13 9.68 1.68
N GLU A 193 -21.06 8.87 2.75
CA GLU A 193 -20.84 9.39 4.11
C GLU A 193 -19.44 9.96 4.25
N LEU A 194 -18.41 9.22 3.82
CA LEU A 194 -17.02 9.70 3.85
C LEU A 194 -16.87 10.98 3.01
N ALA A 195 -17.43 11.00 1.79
CA ALA A 195 -17.42 12.18 0.95
C ALA A 195 -18.07 13.40 1.65
N GLY A 196 -19.21 13.17 2.28
CA GLY A 196 -19.91 14.22 3.05
C GLY A 196 -19.06 14.81 4.18
N TRP A 197 -18.35 13.96 4.92
CA TRP A 197 -17.46 14.41 6.01
C TRP A 197 -16.27 15.22 5.49
N ILE A 198 -15.58 14.73 4.47
CA ILE A 198 -14.44 15.41 3.85
C ILE A 198 -14.85 16.80 3.34
N LEU A 199 -15.98 16.89 2.63
CA LEU A 199 -16.49 18.15 2.07
C LEU A 199 -16.94 19.12 3.16
N SER A 200 -17.66 18.63 4.19
CA SER A 200 -18.11 19.44 5.32
C SER A 200 -16.95 20.05 6.08
N ASP A 201 -15.89 19.27 6.31
CA ASP A 201 -14.70 19.71 7.04
C ASP A 201 -13.70 20.48 6.15
N ARG A 202 -13.97 20.54 4.83
CA ARG A 202 -13.04 21.12 3.83
C ARG A 202 -11.63 20.53 3.95
N LEU A 203 -11.56 19.23 4.23
CA LEU A 203 -10.30 18.54 4.43
C LEU A 203 -9.60 18.30 3.09
N ASN A 204 -8.36 18.79 2.96
CA ASN A 204 -7.58 18.66 1.72
C ASN A 204 -6.92 17.27 1.60
N VAL A 205 -7.75 16.25 1.39
CA VAL A 205 -7.33 14.85 1.19
C VAL A 205 -8.00 14.28 -0.05
N ARG A 206 -7.44 13.21 -0.60
CA ARG A 206 -8.06 12.48 -1.71
C ARG A 206 -8.95 11.38 -1.14
N MET A 207 -10.23 11.46 -1.45
CA MET A 207 -11.11 10.30 -1.26
C MET A 207 -10.77 9.25 -2.32
N GLN A 208 -10.67 7.99 -1.89
CA GLN A 208 -10.36 6.88 -2.78
C GLN A 208 -11.30 5.70 -2.55
N LEU A 209 -11.71 5.10 -3.66
CA LEU A 209 -12.37 3.80 -3.68
C LEU A 209 -11.36 2.75 -4.14
N GLN A 210 -11.55 1.51 -3.70
CA GLN A 210 -10.82 0.36 -4.20
C GLN A 210 -11.42 -0.03 -5.56
N LEU A 211 -10.87 0.51 -6.67
CA LEU A 211 -11.46 0.38 -8.01
C LEU A 211 -11.70 -1.08 -8.41
N HIS A 212 -10.78 -1.99 -8.03
CA HIS A 212 -10.91 -3.40 -8.32
C HIS A 212 -12.22 -4.01 -7.81
N LYS A 213 -12.76 -3.52 -6.68
CA LYS A 213 -14.04 -4.01 -6.12
C LYS A 213 -15.29 -3.51 -6.87
N TYR A 214 -15.12 -2.56 -7.78
CA TYR A 214 -16.19 -2.04 -8.63
C TYR A 214 -16.07 -2.51 -10.09
N ILE A 215 -14.86 -2.86 -10.53
CA ILE A 215 -14.61 -3.37 -11.88
C ILE A 215 -14.89 -4.87 -11.94
N TRP A 216 -14.51 -5.61 -10.90
CA TRP A 216 -14.66 -7.06 -10.80
C TRP A 216 -15.47 -7.46 -9.55
N PRO A 217 -15.89 -8.72 -9.44
CA PRO A 217 -16.45 -9.22 -8.19
C PRO A 217 -15.50 -8.94 -7.02
N PRO A 218 -16.00 -8.42 -5.88
CA PRO A 218 -15.13 -7.96 -4.77
C PRO A 218 -14.15 -9.00 -4.21
N ASP A 219 -14.48 -10.30 -4.36
CA ASP A 219 -13.67 -11.41 -3.86
C ASP A 219 -12.77 -12.05 -4.93
N MET A 220 -12.71 -11.45 -6.14
CA MET A 220 -11.93 -11.98 -7.24
C MET A 220 -10.43 -11.78 -6.98
N ARG A 221 -9.64 -12.84 -7.20
CA ARG A 221 -8.17 -12.81 -7.09
C ARG A 221 -7.52 -12.50 -8.44
N GLY A 222 -6.29 -11.98 -8.40
CA GLY A 222 -5.51 -11.71 -9.63
C GLY A 222 -6.04 -10.53 -10.47
N VAL A 223 -6.76 -9.60 -9.81
CA VAL A 223 -7.38 -8.43 -10.45
C VAL A 223 -7.12 -7.14 -9.67
#